data_3857f0682bff1861522c269b7cf2577c
#
_entry.id   3857f0682bff1861522c269b7cf2577c
#
_cell.length_a   1.000
_cell.length_b   1.000
_cell.length_c   1.000
_cell.angle_alpha   90.00
_cell.angle_beta   90.00
_cell.angle_gamma   90.00
#
_symmetry.space_group_name_H-M   'P 1'
#
loop_
_entity.id
_entity.type
_entity.pdbx_description
1 polymer ?
#
loop_
_entity_poly.entity_id
_entity_poly.type
_entity_poly.pdbx_seq_one_letter_code
_entity_poly.pdbx_strand_id
1 'polypeptide(L)'
;MSNITPYIIAGICLYLFSYIYYLKISHGLGNKATYLQMRRFVPCAILAVLPAALASLPLSSPLFVIPAIIAVLWILTYPTLYFISNHKVSSDFEFHFEAVFGLYFIAWISSLGILAQQVSWLAIPATIFITLAELMMLAIPVAQLIYYCLYKSCINETAIEMIQGTDYNETIEFIKSLPIVMNIIVMLSSIFLTLTVALINYKFLQASASVATIELAIIVSIAAFLSHYLWKKKHGVFIRTAIVEFYLDVKEYLATNLQYTQNMQDRINTLKVTSLNKSTQPHTIVLVIGESASRDYMKCFNEKYQYDTTPWLTSVSQTSNFILFHNAFSIMPNTVAALSKALTEANQYNDKKFYESCSVIDIAHAAGYKVHWYSNQGHLGCADTPITLMANTADTAKWTKQELNKVQYDESLLPYIADLNPSENNFVIIHLMGNHFNFLNRYPESFTKFGTPGKYDLEVNYANSIAYTDYVLEQIFNYAKDN
;
A
#
# COMPACT_ATOMS: atom_id res chain seq x y z
N MET A 1 25.69 6.57 45.60
CA MET A 1 25.68 5.70 44.39
C MET A 1 24.26 5.24 44.20
N SER A 2 23.59 5.69 43.16
CA SER A 2 22.26 5.16 42.79
C SER A 2 22.39 3.66 42.53
N ASN A 3 21.40 2.88 42.98
CA ASN A 3 21.41 1.44 42.78
C ASN A 3 21.30 1.16 41.27
N ILE A 4 22.38 0.82 40.60
CA ILE A 4 22.45 0.56 39.15
C ILE A 4 21.83 -0.79 38.75
N THR A 5 21.58 -1.66 39.72
CA THR A 5 21.08 -3.03 39.52
C THR A 5 19.80 -3.11 38.71
N PRO A 6 18.75 -2.26 38.90
CA PRO A 6 17.53 -2.34 38.10
C PRO A 6 17.76 -2.10 36.61
N TYR A 7 18.67 -1.19 36.26
CA TYR A 7 18.99 -0.86 34.87
C TYR A 7 19.75 -2.00 34.17
N ILE A 8 20.68 -2.65 34.90
CA ILE A 8 21.37 -3.85 34.40
C ILE A 8 20.37 -4.96 34.13
N ILE A 9 19.44 -5.22 35.05
CA ILE A 9 18.39 -6.22 34.87
C ILE A 9 17.52 -5.87 33.65
N ALA A 10 17.07 -4.62 33.54
CA ALA A 10 16.27 -4.16 32.39
C ALA A 10 17.02 -4.34 31.07
N GLY A 11 18.30 -3.98 31.01
CA GLY A 11 19.14 -4.19 29.83
C GLY A 11 19.29 -5.67 29.45
N ILE A 12 19.53 -6.52 30.44
CA ILE A 12 19.57 -7.98 30.24
C ILE A 12 18.20 -8.50 29.74
N CYS A 13 17.10 -8.06 30.33
CA CYS A 13 15.77 -8.46 29.89
C CYS A 13 15.48 -8.04 28.45
N LEU A 14 15.79 -6.79 28.06
CA LEU A 14 15.64 -6.30 26.69
C LEU A 14 16.51 -7.09 25.70
N TYR A 15 17.75 -7.39 26.09
CA TYR A 15 18.64 -8.20 25.28
C TYR A 15 18.11 -9.62 25.11
N LEU A 16 17.75 -10.30 26.20
CA LEU A 16 17.24 -11.68 26.16
C LEU A 16 15.93 -11.76 25.39
N PHE A 17 15.05 -10.79 25.57
CA PHE A 17 13.80 -10.69 24.82
C PHE A 17 14.07 -10.62 23.30
N SER A 18 14.91 -9.70 22.87
CA SER A 18 15.28 -9.54 21.46
C SER A 18 16.00 -10.77 20.93
N TYR A 19 16.92 -11.36 21.73
CA TYR A 19 17.67 -12.55 21.37
C TYR A 19 16.79 -13.79 21.21
N ILE A 20 15.98 -14.11 22.22
CA ILE A 20 15.10 -15.31 22.23
C ILE A 20 14.06 -15.20 21.13
N TYR A 21 13.47 -14.02 20.98
CA TYR A 21 12.50 -13.79 19.95
C TYR A 21 13.11 -14.00 18.56
N TYR A 22 14.28 -13.40 18.31
CA TYR A 22 14.97 -13.53 17.04
C TYR A 22 15.47 -14.95 16.74
N LEU A 23 15.86 -15.72 17.75
CA LEU A 23 16.17 -17.15 17.59
C LEU A 23 15.00 -17.94 17.00
N LYS A 24 13.77 -17.59 17.37
CA LYS A 24 12.58 -18.28 16.87
C LYS A 24 12.27 -17.95 15.42
N ILE A 25 12.52 -16.70 14.97
CA ILE A 25 12.16 -16.25 13.62
C ILE A 25 13.29 -16.40 12.59
N SER A 26 14.54 -16.63 13.03
CA SER A 26 15.73 -16.74 12.14
C SER A 26 16.16 -18.20 11.95
N HIS A 27 15.23 -19.05 11.56
CA HIS A 27 15.48 -20.51 11.48
C HIS A 27 16.42 -20.97 10.36
N GLY A 28 16.64 -20.13 9.35
CA GLY A 28 17.45 -20.48 8.17
C GLY A 28 18.97 -20.32 8.35
N LEU A 29 19.39 -19.57 9.37
CA LEU A 29 20.82 -19.38 9.68
C LEU A 29 21.32 -20.50 10.61
N GLY A 30 22.47 -21.08 10.28
CA GLY A 30 23.12 -22.03 11.19
C GLY A 30 23.39 -21.38 12.56
N ASN A 31 23.29 -22.18 13.65
CA ASN A 31 23.37 -21.70 15.03
C ASN A 31 24.55 -20.75 15.32
N LYS A 32 25.74 -21.01 14.74
CA LYS A 32 26.92 -20.15 14.91
C LYS A 32 26.73 -18.78 14.23
N ALA A 33 26.19 -18.76 13.02
CA ALA A 33 25.94 -17.51 12.29
C ALA A 33 24.89 -16.65 13.00
N THR A 34 23.80 -17.28 13.47
CA THR A 34 22.74 -16.62 14.25
C THR A 34 23.32 -16.02 15.54
N TYR A 35 24.12 -16.75 16.28
CA TYR A 35 24.78 -16.26 17.50
C TYR A 35 25.66 -15.03 17.22
N LEU A 36 26.49 -15.10 16.17
CA LEU A 36 27.38 -14.00 15.78
C LEU A 36 26.60 -12.75 15.37
N GLN A 37 25.46 -12.91 14.73
CA GLN A 37 24.60 -11.77 14.36
C GLN A 37 23.91 -11.15 15.58
N MET A 38 23.45 -11.97 16.51
CA MET A 38 22.72 -11.50 17.69
C MET A 38 23.58 -10.72 18.68
N ARG A 39 24.92 -10.87 18.66
CA ARG A 39 25.83 -10.02 19.45
C ARG A 39 25.64 -8.53 19.18
N ARG A 40 25.07 -8.17 18.01
CA ARG A 40 24.74 -6.78 17.67
C ARG A 40 23.69 -6.17 18.58
N PHE A 41 22.86 -6.97 19.24
CA PHE A 41 21.87 -6.47 20.21
C PHE A 41 22.47 -6.06 21.55
N VAL A 42 23.69 -6.49 21.87
CA VAL A 42 24.35 -6.13 23.14
C VAL A 42 24.52 -4.62 23.27
N PRO A 43 25.20 -3.89 22.34
CA PRO A 43 25.31 -2.45 22.44
C PRO A 43 23.95 -1.73 22.39
N CYS A 44 22.97 -2.26 21.66
CA CYS A 44 21.63 -1.68 21.58
C CYS A 44 20.93 -1.75 22.96
N ALA A 45 20.99 -2.91 23.63
CA ALA A 45 20.38 -3.08 24.95
C ALA A 45 21.08 -2.27 26.04
N ILE A 46 22.40 -2.14 25.98
CA ILE A 46 23.16 -1.26 26.88
C ILE A 46 22.73 0.19 26.69
N LEU A 47 22.72 0.68 25.46
CA LEU A 47 22.33 2.05 25.16
C LEU A 47 20.86 2.32 25.52
N ALA A 48 19.96 1.36 25.37
CA ALA A 48 18.54 1.53 25.72
C ALA A 48 18.34 1.96 27.19
N VAL A 49 19.16 1.47 28.11
CA VAL A 49 19.03 1.74 29.55
C VAL A 49 20.05 2.77 30.08
N LEU A 50 21.13 3.02 29.36
CA LEU A 50 22.25 3.83 29.83
C LEU A 50 21.86 5.29 30.16
N PRO A 51 21.10 6.03 29.35
CA PRO A 51 20.68 7.39 29.69
C PRO A 51 19.87 7.44 30.99
N ALA A 52 18.93 6.51 31.15
CA ALA A 52 18.14 6.41 32.36
C ALA A 52 18.99 6.07 33.60
N ALA A 53 19.97 5.18 33.48
CA ALA A 53 20.87 4.82 34.55
C ALA A 53 21.75 6.01 34.99
N LEU A 54 22.33 6.75 34.04
CA LEU A 54 23.17 7.94 34.29
C LEU A 54 22.39 9.04 34.99
N ALA A 55 21.16 9.28 34.57
CA ALA A 55 20.30 10.32 35.17
C ALA A 55 19.52 9.82 36.39
N SER A 56 19.70 8.59 36.84
CA SER A 56 18.89 7.96 37.87
C SER A 56 17.38 8.07 37.60
N LEU A 57 16.96 8.07 36.34
CA LEU A 57 15.57 8.17 35.93
C LEU A 57 14.85 6.86 36.29
N PRO A 58 13.77 6.88 37.08
CA PRO A 58 13.05 5.65 37.41
C PRO A 58 12.60 4.90 36.15
N LEU A 59 12.79 3.59 36.13
CA LEU A 59 12.33 2.76 34.99
C LEU A 59 10.80 2.78 34.81
N SER A 60 10.05 3.20 35.84
CA SER A 60 8.61 3.49 35.78
C SER A 60 8.29 4.85 35.17
N SER A 61 9.29 5.67 34.87
CA SER A 61 9.08 6.98 34.23
C SER A 61 8.48 6.80 32.82
N PRO A 62 7.46 7.60 32.45
CA PRO A 62 6.92 7.61 31.10
C PRO A 62 7.97 7.83 30.01
N LEU A 63 9.02 8.62 30.28
CA LEU A 63 10.15 8.83 29.37
C LEU A 63 10.96 7.55 29.07
N PHE A 64 10.72 6.48 29.84
CA PHE A 64 11.28 5.16 29.57
C PHE A 64 10.19 4.15 29.17
N VAL A 65 9.03 4.14 29.85
CA VAL A 65 7.98 3.15 29.65
C VAL A 65 7.31 3.28 28.29
N ILE A 66 6.96 4.51 27.85
CA ILE A 66 6.28 4.70 26.55
C ILE A 66 7.16 4.26 25.39
N PRO A 67 8.41 4.76 25.25
CA PRO A 67 9.30 4.26 24.19
C PRO A 67 9.63 2.77 24.33
N ALA A 68 9.63 2.19 25.54
CA ALA A 68 9.83 0.76 25.72
C ALA A 68 8.62 -0.06 25.18
N ILE A 69 7.39 0.40 25.37
CA ILE A 69 6.19 -0.22 24.78
C ILE A 69 6.27 -0.14 23.24
N ILE A 70 6.62 1.01 22.70
CA ILE A 70 6.80 1.20 21.26
C ILE A 70 7.87 0.24 20.72
N ALA A 71 9.01 0.14 21.41
CA ALA A 71 10.09 -0.78 21.06
C ALA A 71 9.64 -2.24 21.03
N VAL A 72 8.89 -2.68 22.03
CA VAL A 72 8.32 -4.05 22.08
C VAL A 72 7.38 -4.27 20.89
N LEU A 73 6.53 -3.32 20.56
CA LEU A 73 5.65 -3.42 19.39
C LEU A 73 6.46 -3.52 18.09
N TRP A 74 7.50 -2.72 17.91
CA TRP A 74 8.38 -2.80 16.73
C TRP A 74 9.08 -4.15 16.61
N ILE A 75 9.61 -4.66 17.71
CA ILE A 75 10.30 -5.96 17.73
C ILE A 75 9.34 -7.11 17.38
N LEU A 76 8.10 -7.05 17.88
CA LEU A 76 7.17 -8.17 17.75
C LEU A 76 6.29 -8.12 16.51
N THR A 77 5.79 -6.94 16.13
CA THR A 77 4.63 -6.86 15.22
C THR A 77 4.95 -7.42 13.84
N TYR A 78 5.87 -6.80 13.10
CA TYR A 78 6.08 -7.18 11.70
C TYR A 78 6.60 -8.62 11.55
N PRO A 79 7.64 -9.04 12.27
CA PRO A 79 8.15 -10.41 12.12
C PRO A 79 7.13 -11.49 12.52
N THR A 80 6.29 -11.21 13.56
CA THR A 80 5.22 -12.14 13.96
C THR A 80 4.16 -12.24 12.87
N LEU A 81 3.70 -11.11 12.34
CA LEU A 81 2.71 -11.07 11.27
C LEU A 81 3.23 -11.74 10.00
N TYR A 82 4.50 -11.52 9.66
CA TYR A 82 5.15 -12.19 8.54
C TYR A 82 5.14 -13.70 8.71
N PHE A 83 5.53 -14.19 9.88
CA PHE A 83 5.52 -15.63 10.18
C PHE A 83 4.12 -16.24 10.09
N ILE A 84 3.11 -15.56 10.65
CA ILE A 84 1.73 -16.06 10.65
C ILE A 84 1.16 -16.06 9.22
N SER A 85 1.41 -15.01 8.44
CA SER A 85 0.88 -14.86 7.08
C SER A 85 1.52 -15.82 6.08
N ASN A 86 2.82 -16.05 6.21
CA ASN A 86 3.58 -16.83 5.22
C ASN A 86 3.88 -18.26 5.67
N HIS A 87 3.56 -18.62 6.91
CA HIS A 87 3.93 -19.90 7.53
C HIS A 87 5.43 -20.24 7.39
N LYS A 88 6.26 -19.20 7.31
CA LYS A 88 7.71 -19.27 7.14
C LYS A 88 8.39 -18.35 8.15
N VAL A 89 9.62 -18.70 8.47
CA VAL A 89 10.54 -17.82 9.21
C VAL A 89 11.48 -17.15 8.23
N SER A 90 11.97 -15.96 8.58
CA SER A 90 13.00 -15.30 7.76
C SER A 90 14.27 -16.15 7.73
N SER A 91 14.77 -16.44 6.54
CA SER A 91 16.05 -17.14 6.34
C SER A 91 17.26 -16.23 6.53
N ASP A 92 17.10 -14.91 6.36
CA ASP A 92 18.21 -13.99 6.12
C ASP A 92 18.45 -12.95 7.23
N PHE A 93 17.90 -13.12 8.42
CA PHE A 93 18.07 -12.14 9.49
C PHE A 93 17.58 -10.72 9.12
N GLU A 94 16.60 -10.64 8.20
CA GLU A 94 16.09 -9.40 7.60
C GLU A 94 15.51 -8.46 8.65
N PHE A 95 14.77 -8.99 9.61
CA PHE A 95 14.01 -8.18 10.57
C PHE A 95 14.78 -7.79 11.84
N HIS A 96 16.11 -7.94 11.86
CA HIS A 96 16.89 -7.52 13.04
C HIS A 96 16.86 -6.00 13.25
N PHE A 97 16.58 -5.23 12.19
CA PHE A 97 16.50 -3.78 12.29
C PHE A 97 15.28 -3.31 13.09
N GLU A 98 14.21 -4.08 13.19
CA GLU A 98 13.09 -3.78 14.11
C GLU A 98 13.58 -3.77 15.56
N ALA A 99 14.37 -4.76 15.95
CA ALA A 99 14.94 -4.83 17.30
C ALA A 99 15.96 -3.70 17.55
N VAL A 100 16.86 -3.46 16.60
CA VAL A 100 17.86 -2.38 16.70
C VAL A 100 17.18 -1.02 16.80
N PHE A 101 16.18 -0.77 15.95
CA PHE A 101 15.41 0.47 15.97
C PHE A 101 14.68 0.67 17.31
N GLY A 102 13.93 -0.33 17.74
CA GLY A 102 13.18 -0.24 19.00
C GLY A 102 14.06 0.05 20.20
N LEU A 103 15.18 -0.68 20.36
CA LEU A 103 16.10 -0.49 21.48
C LEU A 103 16.77 0.90 21.44
N TYR A 104 17.19 1.36 20.27
CA TYR A 104 17.78 2.69 20.12
C TYR A 104 16.76 3.82 20.30
N PHE A 105 15.51 3.57 19.95
CA PHE A 105 14.43 4.55 20.17
C PHE A 105 14.21 4.83 21.65
N ILE A 106 14.27 3.79 22.52
CA ILE A 106 14.23 3.98 23.99
C ILE A 106 15.35 4.92 24.44
N ALA A 107 16.58 4.65 24.01
CA ALA A 107 17.73 5.46 24.36
C ALA A 107 17.61 6.91 23.88
N TRP A 108 17.13 7.08 22.66
CA TRP A 108 16.98 8.39 22.04
C TRP A 108 15.97 9.27 22.74
N ILE A 109 14.74 8.77 22.96
CA ILE A 109 13.68 9.50 23.66
C ILE A 109 14.06 9.79 25.11
N SER A 110 14.60 8.79 25.81
CA SER A 110 15.07 8.99 27.20
C SER A 110 16.15 10.06 27.28
N SER A 111 17.13 10.07 26.37
CA SER A 111 18.16 11.09 26.30
C SER A 111 17.58 12.47 26.07
N LEU A 112 16.70 12.64 25.08
CA LEU A 112 16.07 13.92 24.77
C LEU A 112 15.22 14.43 25.93
N GLY A 113 14.47 13.54 26.59
CA GLY A 113 13.66 13.89 27.75
C GLY A 113 14.52 14.38 28.92
N ILE A 114 15.61 13.68 29.24
CA ILE A 114 16.55 14.09 30.30
C ILE A 114 17.19 15.44 29.96
N LEU A 115 17.61 15.65 28.71
CA LEU A 115 18.19 16.96 28.29
C LEU A 115 17.16 18.09 28.39
N ALA A 116 15.90 17.84 28.04
CA ALA A 116 14.84 18.81 28.16
C ALA A 116 14.56 19.21 29.63
N GLN A 117 14.72 18.26 30.56
CA GLN A 117 14.60 18.55 32.01
C GLN A 117 15.69 19.47 32.56
N GLN A 118 16.84 19.57 31.90
CA GLN A 118 17.92 20.47 32.34
C GLN A 118 17.65 21.96 32.01
N VAL A 119 16.73 22.25 31.08
CA VAL A 119 16.51 23.59 30.54
C VAL A 119 15.01 23.86 30.49
N SER A 120 14.50 24.61 31.46
CA SER A 120 13.04 24.78 31.69
C SER A 120 12.26 25.30 30.47
N TRP A 121 12.84 26.18 29.65
CA TRP A 121 12.15 26.70 28.46
C TRP A 121 12.01 25.66 27.34
N LEU A 122 12.78 24.57 27.37
CA LEU A 122 12.63 23.43 26.43
C LEU A 122 11.47 22.50 26.78
N ALA A 123 10.86 22.60 27.95
CA ALA A 123 9.82 21.66 28.37
C ALA A 123 8.65 21.61 27.39
N ILE A 124 8.14 22.75 26.89
CA ILE A 124 7.01 22.76 25.93
C ILE A 124 7.42 22.23 24.54
N PRO A 125 8.48 22.79 23.90
CA PRO A 125 8.86 22.25 22.57
C PRO A 125 9.29 20.79 22.61
N ALA A 126 9.96 20.34 23.69
CA ALA A 126 10.30 18.94 23.85
C ALA A 126 9.06 18.05 24.06
N THR A 127 8.06 18.52 24.81
CA THR A 127 6.78 17.80 24.94
C THR A 127 6.14 17.56 23.57
N ILE A 128 6.04 18.61 22.77
CA ILE A 128 5.45 18.51 21.42
C ILE A 128 6.26 17.52 20.57
N PHE A 129 7.58 17.69 20.53
CA PHE A 129 8.46 16.87 19.70
C PHE A 129 8.43 15.39 20.11
N ILE A 130 8.61 15.09 21.41
CA ILE A 130 8.63 13.72 21.93
C ILE A 130 7.27 13.05 21.70
N THR A 131 6.17 13.75 22.01
CA THR A 131 4.82 13.23 21.81
C THR A 131 4.56 12.90 20.33
N LEU A 132 4.92 13.80 19.42
CA LEU A 132 4.77 13.53 17.98
C LEU A 132 5.63 12.34 17.54
N ALA A 133 6.88 12.25 17.99
CA ALA A 133 7.78 11.16 17.67
C ALA A 133 7.21 9.81 18.17
N GLU A 134 6.72 9.76 19.41
CA GLU A 134 6.11 8.56 19.98
C GLU A 134 4.86 8.12 19.23
N LEU A 135 3.95 9.06 18.91
CA LEU A 135 2.72 8.76 18.18
C LEU A 135 3.00 8.31 16.73
N MET A 136 3.92 8.98 16.04
CA MET A 136 4.32 8.58 14.68
C MET A 136 4.93 7.18 14.67
N MET A 137 5.78 6.87 15.64
CA MET A 137 6.41 5.54 15.73
C MET A 137 5.41 4.46 16.15
N LEU A 138 4.43 4.80 16.97
CA LEU A 138 3.34 3.88 17.33
C LEU A 138 2.39 3.60 16.15
N ALA A 139 2.20 4.58 15.28
CA ALA A 139 1.27 4.45 14.15
C ALA A 139 1.64 3.29 13.20
N ILE A 140 2.92 3.03 12.98
CA ILE A 140 3.38 1.99 12.06
C ILE A 140 3.01 0.57 12.54
N PRO A 141 3.39 0.13 13.76
CA PRO A 141 2.94 -1.17 14.28
C PRO A 141 1.42 -1.30 14.35
N VAL A 142 0.71 -0.23 14.72
CA VAL A 142 -0.76 -0.22 14.77
C VAL A 142 -1.36 -0.39 13.38
N ALA A 143 -0.84 0.31 12.37
CA ALA A 143 -1.28 0.15 10.99
C ALA A 143 -1.07 -1.29 10.48
N GLN A 144 0.05 -1.91 10.81
CA GLN A 144 0.33 -3.31 10.48
C GLN A 144 -0.68 -4.27 11.12
N LEU A 145 -1.01 -4.05 12.40
CA LEU A 145 -2.02 -4.86 13.11
C LEU A 145 -3.42 -4.68 12.50
N ILE A 146 -3.81 -3.45 12.20
CA ILE A 146 -5.11 -3.16 11.56
C ILE A 146 -5.17 -3.84 10.19
N TYR A 147 -4.12 -3.68 9.38
CA TYR A 147 -4.05 -4.32 8.07
C TYR A 147 -4.20 -5.83 8.17
N TYR A 148 -3.49 -6.46 9.11
CA TYR A 148 -3.61 -7.89 9.35
C TYR A 148 -5.02 -8.31 9.81
N CYS A 149 -5.66 -7.52 10.66
CA CYS A 149 -7.04 -7.80 11.08
C CYS A 149 -8.02 -7.82 9.90
N LEU A 150 -7.83 -6.92 8.94
CA LEU A 150 -8.68 -6.77 7.76
C LEU A 150 -8.38 -7.83 6.68
N TYR A 151 -7.11 -8.02 6.35
CA TYR A 151 -6.68 -8.78 5.17
C TYR A 151 -6.02 -10.14 5.48
N LYS A 152 -5.78 -10.45 6.77
CA LYS A 152 -5.08 -11.68 7.21
C LYS A 152 -3.70 -11.86 6.57
N SER A 153 -3.07 -10.77 6.17
CA SER A 153 -1.75 -10.70 5.55
C SER A 153 -0.93 -9.58 6.18
N CYS A 154 0.40 -9.68 6.12
CA CYS A 154 1.26 -8.56 6.51
C CYS A 154 1.32 -7.51 5.38
N ILE A 155 1.60 -6.26 5.77
CA ILE A 155 1.93 -5.21 4.77
C ILE A 155 3.21 -5.64 4.05
N ASN A 156 3.16 -5.66 2.73
CA ASN A 156 4.27 -5.96 1.83
C ASN A 156 4.37 -4.89 0.74
N GLU A 157 5.29 -5.05 -0.19
CA GLU A 157 5.48 -4.14 -1.32
C GLU A 157 4.17 -3.91 -2.11
N THR A 158 3.42 -4.99 -2.38
CA THR A 158 2.13 -4.89 -3.09
C THR A 158 1.12 -4.03 -2.33
N ALA A 159 1.04 -4.15 -1.02
CA ALA A 159 0.15 -3.33 -0.20
C ALA A 159 0.55 -1.85 -0.22
N ILE A 160 1.86 -1.57 -0.21
CA ILE A 160 2.39 -0.20 -0.29
C ILE A 160 2.15 0.39 -1.68
N GLU A 161 2.34 -0.40 -2.74
CA GLU A 161 2.03 0.01 -4.11
C GLU A 161 0.55 0.39 -4.26
N MET A 162 -0.36 -0.41 -3.67
CA MET A 162 -1.80 -0.08 -3.63
C MET A 162 -2.06 1.24 -2.91
N ILE A 163 -1.44 1.46 -1.74
CA ILE A 163 -1.61 2.70 -0.96
C ILE A 163 -1.09 3.91 -1.76
N GLN A 164 0.03 3.78 -2.46
CA GLN A 164 0.57 4.86 -3.29
C GLN A 164 -0.25 5.11 -4.56
N GLY A 165 -0.90 4.07 -5.10
CA GLY A 165 -1.80 4.16 -6.24
C GLY A 165 -3.21 4.64 -5.92
N THR A 166 -3.59 4.71 -4.63
CA THR A 166 -4.92 5.17 -4.20
C THR A 166 -5.02 6.68 -4.29
N ASP A 167 -6.05 7.19 -4.95
CA ASP A 167 -6.26 8.63 -5.08
C ASP A 167 -7.01 9.23 -3.87
N TYR A 168 -7.05 10.56 -3.83
CA TYR A 168 -7.74 11.28 -2.76
C TYR A 168 -9.25 11.00 -2.75
N ASN A 169 -9.87 10.85 -3.92
CA ASN A 169 -11.31 10.59 -4.04
C ASN A 169 -11.66 9.20 -3.52
N GLU A 170 -10.89 8.18 -3.89
CA GLU A 170 -11.03 6.82 -3.37
C GLU A 170 -10.88 6.78 -1.85
N THR A 171 -9.89 7.49 -1.31
CA THR A 171 -9.69 7.61 0.15
C THR A 171 -10.92 8.24 0.83
N ILE A 172 -11.46 9.32 0.27
CA ILE A 172 -12.66 9.98 0.82
C ILE A 172 -13.89 9.10 0.67
N GLU A 173 -14.06 8.40 -0.46
CA GLU A 173 -15.15 7.43 -0.65
C GLU A 173 -15.08 6.31 0.37
N PHE A 174 -13.89 5.78 0.63
CA PHE A 174 -13.69 4.76 1.67
C PHE A 174 -14.08 5.28 3.06
N ILE A 175 -13.60 6.46 3.46
CA ILE A 175 -13.96 7.07 4.74
C ILE A 175 -15.48 7.30 4.85
N LYS A 176 -16.11 7.79 3.79
CA LYS A 176 -17.56 8.01 3.74
C LYS A 176 -18.37 6.70 3.76
N SER A 177 -17.81 5.59 3.29
CA SER A 177 -18.45 4.27 3.33
C SER A 177 -18.56 3.73 4.76
N LEU A 178 -17.66 4.12 5.65
CA LEU A 178 -17.69 3.71 7.06
C LEU A 178 -18.86 4.35 7.83
N PRO A 179 -19.40 3.68 8.87
CA PRO A 179 -20.38 4.27 9.75
C PRO A 179 -19.86 5.58 10.35
N ILE A 180 -20.67 6.64 10.32
CA ILE A 180 -20.26 7.95 10.87
C ILE A 180 -19.85 7.88 12.34
N VAL A 181 -20.52 7.02 13.11
CA VAL A 181 -20.19 6.76 14.52
C VAL A 181 -18.76 6.21 14.66
N MET A 182 -18.35 5.32 13.76
CA MET A 182 -17.00 4.75 13.77
C MET A 182 -15.95 5.84 13.46
N ASN A 183 -16.19 6.69 12.47
CA ASN A 183 -15.31 7.81 12.16
C ASN A 183 -15.16 8.77 13.35
N ILE A 184 -16.27 9.09 14.03
CA ILE A 184 -16.27 9.93 15.23
C ILE A 184 -15.48 9.26 16.38
N ILE A 185 -15.68 7.96 16.63
CA ILE A 185 -14.96 7.21 17.67
C ILE A 185 -13.45 7.22 17.38
N VAL A 186 -13.03 6.95 16.15
CA VAL A 186 -11.61 6.96 15.76
C VAL A 186 -11.01 8.35 15.95
N MET A 187 -11.71 9.39 15.52
CA MET A 187 -11.25 10.77 15.70
C MET A 187 -11.11 11.14 17.18
N LEU A 188 -12.15 10.90 17.98
CA LEU A 188 -12.13 11.25 19.41
C LEU A 188 -11.10 10.43 20.19
N SER A 189 -10.94 9.13 19.89
CA SER A 189 -9.92 8.30 20.53
C SER A 189 -8.51 8.73 20.17
N SER A 190 -8.27 9.15 18.93
CA SER A 190 -6.98 9.68 18.50
C SER A 190 -6.64 10.99 19.19
N ILE A 191 -7.61 11.92 19.30
CA ILE A 191 -7.44 13.17 20.04
C ILE A 191 -7.17 12.89 21.53
N PHE A 192 -7.97 12.01 22.15
CA PHE A 192 -7.80 11.63 23.54
C PHE A 192 -6.43 11.02 23.83
N LEU A 193 -5.98 10.08 22.98
CA LEU A 193 -4.65 9.47 23.08
C LEU A 193 -3.54 10.54 22.97
N THR A 194 -3.63 11.41 21.97
CA THR A 194 -2.66 12.48 21.76
C THR A 194 -2.55 13.41 22.96
N LEU A 195 -3.69 13.88 23.48
CA LEU A 195 -3.73 14.75 24.64
C LEU A 195 -3.22 14.05 25.90
N THR A 196 -3.56 12.78 26.08
CA THR A 196 -3.12 11.99 27.24
C THR A 196 -1.60 11.84 27.24
N VAL A 197 -1.01 11.41 26.11
CA VAL A 197 0.45 11.27 25.97
C VAL A 197 1.15 12.60 26.14
N ALA A 198 0.62 13.67 25.54
CA ALA A 198 1.18 15.03 25.68
C ALA A 198 1.17 15.52 27.14
N LEU A 199 0.06 15.33 27.84
CA LEU A 199 -0.06 15.71 29.26
C LEU A 199 0.90 14.92 30.16
N ILE A 200 1.04 13.62 29.89
CA ILE A 200 1.99 12.77 30.60
C ILE A 200 3.41 13.27 30.36
N ASN A 201 3.83 13.43 29.10
CA ASN A 201 5.16 13.94 28.77
C ASN A 201 5.43 15.31 29.37
N TYR A 202 4.49 16.25 29.25
CA TYR A 202 4.61 17.59 29.80
C TYR A 202 4.85 17.57 31.30
N LYS A 203 4.04 16.79 32.05
CA LYS A 203 4.18 16.67 33.51
C LYS A 203 5.56 16.16 33.91
N PHE A 204 6.10 15.18 33.18
CA PHE A 204 7.40 14.60 33.51
C PHE A 204 8.58 15.46 33.02
N LEU A 205 8.44 16.18 31.92
CA LEU A 205 9.48 17.08 31.44
C LEU A 205 9.64 18.37 32.32
N GLN A 206 8.64 18.72 33.10
CA GLN A 206 8.76 19.79 34.06
C GLN A 206 9.53 19.40 35.34
N ALA A 207 9.73 18.12 35.61
CA ALA A 207 10.51 17.66 36.73
C ALA A 207 12.00 18.01 36.50
N SER A 208 12.63 18.70 37.45
CA SER A 208 14.05 18.95 37.37
C SER A 208 14.86 17.69 37.70
N ALA A 209 15.70 17.23 36.77
CA ALA A 209 16.69 16.19 37.02
C ALA A 209 18.05 16.86 37.38
N SER A 210 18.67 16.40 38.44
CA SER A 210 20.05 16.79 38.77
C SER A 210 21.00 15.73 38.20
N VAL A 211 21.71 16.06 37.15
CA VAL A 211 22.66 15.15 36.47
C VAL A 211 24.03 15.77 36.55
N ALA A 212 25.05 14.99 36.93
CA ALA A 212 26.43 15.47 36.96
C ALA A 212 26.93 15.84 35.56
N THR A 213 27.86 16.79 35.48
CA THR A 213 28.33 17.36 34.20
C THR A 213 28.89 16.29 33.23
N ILE A 214 29.61 15.30 33.77
CA ILE A 214 30.18 14.20 32.96
C ILE A 214 29.07 13.31 32.43
N GLU A 215 28.11 12.92 33.25
CA GLU A 215 26.96 12.10 32.87
C GLU A 215 26.11 12.81 31.82
N LEU A 216 25.89 14.11 31.98
CA LEU A 216 25.20 14.97 31.02
C LEU A 216 25.92 15.00 29.67
N ALA A 217 27.25 15.14 29.66
CA ALA A 217 28.03 15.11 28.44
C ALA A 217 27.92 13.77 27.68
N ILE A 218 27.89 12.66 28.43
CA ILE A 218 27.66 11.32 27.83
C ILE A 218 26.24 11.25 27.22
N ILE A 219 25.21 11.72 27.95
CA ILE A 219 23.82 11.69 27.46
C ILE A 219 23.68 12.57 26.20
N VAL A 220 24.29 13.75 26.15
CA VAL A 220 24.35 14.59 24.95
C VAL A 220 24.98 13.85 23.78
N SER A 221 26.10 13.15 24.02
CA SER A 221 26.79 12.36 22.99
C SER A 221 25.96 11.20 22.46
N ILE A 222 25.24 10.51 23.34
CA ILE A 222 24.29 9.44 22.97
C ILE A 222 23.16 10.05 22.13
N ALA A 223 22.53 11.14 22.58
CA ALA A 223 21.45 11.79 21.84
C ALA A 223 21.89 12.23 20.44
N ALA A 224 23.07 12.83 20.31
CA ALA A 224 23.63 13.28 19.04
C ALA A 224 23.94 12.08 18.11
N PHE A 225 24.60 11.06 18.64
CA PHE A 225 24.92 9.83 17.90
C PHE A 225 23.63 9.15 17.40
N LEU A 226 22.65 8.95 18.28
CA LEU A 226 21.40 8.29 17.91
C LEU A 226 20.55 9.13 16.97
N SER A 227 20.52 10.46 17.14
CA SER A 227 19.85 11.37 16.20
C SER A 227 20.41 11.24 14.78
N HIS A 228 21.74 11.08 14.66
CA HIS A 228 22.35 10.84 13.36
C HIS A 228 22.11 9.41 12.86
N TYR A 229 22.36 8.41 13.70
CA TYR A 229 22.36 6.99 13.31
C TYR A 229 20.97 6.45 13.02
N LEU A 230 19.93 6.89 13.75
CA LEU A 230 18.55 6.49 13.48
C LEU A 230 18.02 7.11 12.19
N TRP A 231 18.29 8.43 11.98
CA TRP A 231 17.59 9.22 10.98
C TRP A 231 18.40 9.57 9.73
N LYS A 232 19.58 8.98 9.57
CA LYS A 232 20.42 9.20 8.38
C LYS A 232 19.71 8.74 7.10
N LYS A 233 19.66 9.61 6.08
CA LYS A 233 18.89 9.40 4.85
C LYS A 233 19.21 8.13 4.06
N LYS A 234 20.47 7.65 4.04
CA LYS A 234 20.85 6.51 3.19
C LYS A 234 21.16 5.23 3.94
N HIS A 235 21.43 5.24 5.21
CA HIS A 235 21.86 4.04 5.96
C HIS A 235 21.44 4.12 7.42
N GLY A 236 20.44 4.95 7.72
CA GLY A 236 19.89 5.03 9.07
C GLY A 236 19.15 3.76 9.45
N VAL A 237 19.03 3.50 10.74
CA VAL A 237 18.33 2.30 11.22
C VAL A 237 16.87 2.30 10.81
N PHE A 238 16.21 3.47 10.87
CA PHE A 238 14.78 3.60 10.54
C PHE A 238 14.45 3.17 9.11
N ILE A 239 15.27 3.59 8.14
CA ILE A 239 15.02 3.25 6.72
C ILE A 239 15.28 1.77 6.39
N ARG A 240 15.94 1.04 7.30
CA ARG A 240 16.18 -0.40 7.18
C ARG A 240 15.14 -1.24 7.92
N THR A 241 14.13 -0.61 8.52
CA THR A 241 12.97 -1.35 9.02
C THR A 241 12.10 -1.79 7.85
N ALA A 242 11.52 -2.98 7.91
CA ALA A 242 10.89 -3.63 6.76
C ALA A 242 9.87 -2.75 6.04
N ILE A 243 8.97 -2.11 6.77
CA ILE A 243 7.92 -1.29 6.15
C ILE A 243 8.47 -0.05 5.42
N VAL A 244 9.56 0.55 5.94
CA VAL A 244 10.18 1.72 5.32
C VAL A 244 11.01 1.29 4.11
N GLU A 245 11.69 0.15 4.19
CA GLU A 245 12.43 -0.44 3.08
C GLU A 245 11.47 -0.75 1.91
N PHE A 246 10.36 -1.43 2.16
CA PHE A 246 9.32 -1.66 1.13
C PHE A 246 8.79 -0.36 0.51
N TYR A 247 8.57 0.68 1.32
CA TYR A 247 8.14 1.98 0.80
C TYR A 247 9.18 2.58 -0.16
N LEU A 248 10.47 2.48 0.19
CA LEU A 248 11.55 3.00 -0.65
C LEU A 248 11.73 2.20 -1.93
N ASP A 249 11.63 0.88 -1.85
CA ASP A 249 11.73 -0.02 -2.99
C ASP A 249 10.58 0.21 -3.99
N VAL A 250 9.35 0.35 -3.50
CA VAL A 250 8.20 0.70 -4.35
C VAL A 250 8.39 2.09 -4.97
N LYS A 251 8.88 3.06 -4.20
CA LYS A 251 9.16 4.41 -4.73
C LYS A 251 10.23 4.39 -5.82
N GLU A 252 11.31 3.61 -5.65
CA GLU A 252 12.35 3.46 -6.66
C GLU A 252 11.82 2.74 -7.89
N TYR A 253 11.02 1.69 -7.71
CA TYR A 253 10.35 0.98 -8.79
C TYR A 253 9.44 1.91 -9.60
N LEU A 254 8.60 2.72 -8.96
CA LEU A 254 7.73 3.69 -9.63
C LEU A 254 8.54 4.76 -10.37
N ALA A 255 9.63 5.26 -9.77
CA ALA A 255 10.52 6.24 -10.42
C ALA A 255 11.20 5.66 -11.67
N THR A 256 11.59 4.39 -11.63
CA THR A 256 12.19 3.69 -12.77
C THR A 256 11.17 3.48 -13.89
N ASN A 257 9.91 3.24 -13.54
CA ASN A 257 8.84 3.06 -14.51
C ASN A 257 8.57 4.32 -15.35
N LEU A 258 8.93 5.52 -14.89
CA LEU A 258 8.82 6.76 -15.67
C LEU A 258 9.61 6.69 -16.98
N GLN A 259 10.64 5.85 -17.08
CA GLN A 259 11.40 5.62 -18.32
C GLN A 259 10.58 4.84 -19.37
N TYR A 260 9.47 4.24 -18.98
CA TYR A 260 8.63 3.43 -19.87
C TYR A 260 8.19 4.21 -21.11
N THR A 261 7.65 5.41 -20.91
CA THR A 261 7.17 6.27 -22.00
C THR A 261 8.33 6.74 -22.90
N GLN A 262 9.47 7.04 -22.30
CA GLN A 262 10.66 7.50 -23.04
C GLN A 262 11.23 6.41 -23.97
N ASN A 263 11.17 5.16 -23.57
CA ASN A 263 11.73 4.02 -24.29
C ASN A 263 10.73 3.35 -25.27
N MET A 264 9.56 3.96 -25.50
CA MET A 264 8.51 3.38 -26.35
C MET A 264 9.01 3.03 -27.76
N GLN A 265 9.71 3.96 -28.41
CA GLN A 265 10.19 3.73 -29.79
C GLN A 265 11.21 2.60 -29.85
N ASP A 266 12.07 2.49 -28.86
CA ASP A 266 13.06 1.41 -28.80
C ASP A 266 12.37 0.05 -28.62
N ARG A 267 11.33 -0.04 -27.78
CA ARG A 267 10.52 -1.26 -27.63
C ARG A 267 9.83 -1.64 -28.93
N ILE A 268 9.17 -0.70 -29.61
CA ILE A 268 8.51 -0.94 -30.90
C ILE A 268 9.52 -1.46 -31.93
N ASN A 269 10.72 -0.90 -32.00
CA ASN A 269 11.76 -1.31 -32.92
C ASN A 269 12.27 -2.75 -32.68
N THR A 270 12.09 -3.29 -31.47
CA THR A 270 12.46 -4.68 -31.19
C THR A 270 11.41 -5.69 -31.69
N LEU A 271 10.19 -5.22 -31.96
CA LEU A 271 9.09 -6.09 -32.36
C LEU A 271 9.19 -6.47 -33.85
N LYS A 272 9.03 -7.75 -34.11
CA LYS A 272 8.90 -8.31 -35.46
C LYS A 272 7.45 -8.74 -35.67
N VAL A 273 6.60 -7.80 -36.05
CA VAL A 273 5.19 -8.10 -36.34
C VAL A 273 5.06 -8.61 -37.77
N THR A 274 4.51 -9.80 -37.93
CA THR A 274 4.20 -10.39 -39.23
C THR A 274 2.69 -10.57 -39.37
N SER A 275 2.11 -9.86 -40.34
CA SER A 275 0.70 -10.05 -40.66
C SER A 275 0.51 -11.40 -41.40
N LEU A 276 -0.27 -12.28 -40.81
CA LEU A 276 -0.64 -13.55 -41.44
C LEU A 276 -1.72 -13.37 -42.52
N ASN A 277 -2.63 -12.42 -42.32
CA ASN A 277 -3.68 -12.06 -43.27
C ASN A 277 -3.71 -10.53 -43.45
N LYS A 278 -3.43 -10.04 -44.62
CA LYS A 278 -3.59 -8.62 -44.96
C LYS A 278 -5.06 -8.37 -45.30
N SER A 279 -5.85 -7.95 -44.31
CA SER A 279 -7.13 -7.32 -44.60
C SER A 279 -6.87 -6.04 -45.41
N THR A 280 -7.58 -5.87 -46.51
CA THR A 280 -7.52 -4.61 -47.32
C THR A 280 -8.49 -3.57 -46.77
N GLN A 281 -9.34 -3.93 -45.83
CA GLN A 281 -10.32 -3.02 -45.22
C GLN A 281 -9.90 -2.63 -43.80
N PRO A 282 -10.07 -1.36 -43.43
CA PRO A 282 -9.90 -0.93 -42.05
C PRO A 282 -10.79 -1.75 -41.10
N HIS A 283 -10.29 -1.99 -39.90
CA HIS A 283 -11.06 -2.65 -38.85
C HIS A 283 -10.68 -2.14 -37.48
N THR A 284 -11.61 -2.23 -36.56
CA THR A 284 -11.46 -1.79 -35.18
C THR A 284 -11.45 -2.99 -34.24
N ILE A 285 -10.45 -3.05 -33.38
CA ILE A 285 -10.35 -3.99 -32.26
C ILE A 285 -10.67 -3.25 -30.98
N VAL A 286 -11.65 -3.71 -30.23
CA VAL A 286 -12.02 -3.13 -28.93
C VAL A 286 -11.66 -4.08 -27.81
N LEU A 287 -10.79 -3.63 -26.90
CA LEU A 287 -10.43 -4.31 -25.66
C LEU A 287 -11.11 -3.63 -24.50
N VAL A 288 -12.09 -4.26 -23.88
CA VAL A 288 -12.75 -3.74 -22.67
C VAL A 288 -12.12 -4.36 -21.43
N ILE A 289 -11.62 -3.53 -20.53
CA ILE A 289 -11.06 -3.93 -19.25
C ILE A 289 -12.10 -3.63 -18.19
N GLY A 290 -12.66 -4.68 -17.56
CA GLY A 290 -13.54 -4.57 -16.41
C GLY A 290 -12.74 -4.40 -15.11
N GLU A 291 -13.45 -4.12 -14.02
CA GLU A 291 -12.87 -3.94 -12.69
C GLU A 291 -13.68 -4.70 -11.65
N SER A 292 -12.98 -5.43 -10.75
CA SER A 292 -13.54 -6.13 -9.58
C SER A 292 -14.75 -7.03 -9.86
N ALA A 293 -14.88 -7.56 -11.07
CA ALA A 293 -15.94 -8.49 -11.43
C ALA A 293 -15.53 -9.93 -11.08
N SER A 294 -16.36 -10.62 -10.28
CA SER A 294 -16.18 -12.04 -9.98
C SER A 294 -17.19 -12.88 -10.73
N ARG A 295 -16.73 -13.89 -11.45
CA ARG A 295 -17.58 -14.84 -12.18
C ARG A 295 -18.61 -15.56 -11.31
N ASP A 296 -18.35 -15.72 -10.02
CA ASP A 296 -19.27 -16.38 -9.09
C ASP A 296 -20.56 -15.59 -8.90
N TYR A 297 -20.55 -14.28 -9.18
CA TYR A 297 -21.65 -13.35 -9.12
C TYR A 297 -22.20 -12.96 -10.51
N MET A 298 -21.67 -13.54 -11.58
CA MET A 298 -22.11 -13.33 -12.95
C MET A 298 -22.96 -14.53 -13.41
N LYS A 299 -24.23 -14.29 -13.74
CA LYS A 299 -25.18 -15.36 -14.10
C LYS A 299 -24.73 -16.21 -15.29
N CYS A 300 -24.04 -15.61 -16.27
CA CYS A 300 -23.50 -16.32 -17.43
C CYS A 300 -22.41 -17.36 -17.07
N PHE A 301 -21.75 -17.25 -15.91
CA PHE A 301 -20.78 -18.23 -15.41
C PHE A 301 -21.32 -19.10 -14.30
N ASN A 302 -22.25 -18.56 -13.47
CA ASN A 302 -22.84 -19.23 -12.32
C ASN A 302 -24.38 -19.21 -12.41
N GLU A 303 -24.94 -20.19 -13.05
CA GLU A 303 -26.40 -20.34 -13.22
C GLU A 303 -27.15 -20.40 -11.87
N LYS A 304 -26.48 -20.80 -10.77
CA LYS A 304 -27.08 -20.91 -9.45
C LYS A 304 -27.14 -19.59 -8.70
N TYR A 305 -26.45 -18.54 -9.18
CA TYR A 305 -26.51 -17.26 -8.52
C TYR A 305 -27.93 -16.70 -8.52
N GLN A 306 -28.37 -16.16 -7.38
CA GLN A 306 -29.77 -15.77 -7.17
C GLN A 306 -30.25 -14.61 -8.05
N TYR A 307 -29.34 -13.71 -8.45
CA TYR A 307 -29.65 -12.55 -9.28
C TYR A 307 -29.26 -12.78 -10.74
N ASP A 308 -30.10 -12.32 -11.67
CA ASP A 308 -29.78 -12.31 -13.10
C ASP A 308 -28.94 -11.07 -13.46
N THR A 309 -27.66 -11.15 -13.10
CA THR A 309 -26.71 -10.03 -13.20
C THR A 309 -26.13 -9.82 -14.58
N THR A 310 -26.21 -10.82 -15.47
CA THR A 310 -25.58 -10.76 -16.81
C THR A 310 -26.51 -11.26 -17.90
N PRO A 311 -27.74 -10.68 -18.06
CA PRO A 311 -28.71 -11.16 -19.04
C PRO A 311 -28.20 -11.04 -20.48
N TRP A 312 -27.51 -9.95 -20.84
CA TRP A 312 -26.95 -9.77 -22.17
C TRP A 312 -25.83 -10.76 -22.45
N LEU A 313 -24.81 -10.88 -21.59
CA LEU A 313 -23.73 -11.85 -21.75
C LEU A 313 -24.24 -13.28 -21.80
N THR A 314 -25.26 -13.63 -20.99
CA THR A 314 -25.91 -14.95 -21.04
C THR A 314 -26.55 -15.20 -22.40
N SER A 315 -27.25 -14.20 -22.95
CA SER A 315 -27.88 -14.28 -24.27
C SER A 315 -26.87 -14.46 -25.40
N VAL A 316 -25.83 -13.60 -25.46
CA VAL A 316 -24.86 -13.62 -26.55
C VAL A 316 -23.92 -14.83 -26.47
N SER A 317 -23.66 -15.36 -25.27
CA SER A 317 -22.83 -16.55 -25.08
C SER A 317 -23.41 -17.83 -25.75
N GLN A 318 -24.68 -17.81 -26.08
CA GLN A 318 -25.35 -18.90 -26.82
C GLN A 318 -25.15 -18.80 -28.34
N THR A 319 -24.55 -17.72 -28.83
CA THR A 319 -24.33 -17.50 -30.26
C THR A 319 -22.93 -17.96 -30.68
N SER A 320 -22.79 -18.37 -31.95
CA SER A 320 -21.48 -18.84 -32.49
C SER A 320 -20.40 -17.78 -32.59
N ASN A 321 -20.76 -16.51 -32.47
CA ASN A 321 -19.82 -15.37 -32.60
C ASN A 321 -19.20 -14.96 -31.27
N PHE A 322 -19.57 -15.59 -30.14
CA PHE A 322 -19.06 -15.32 -28.83
C PHE A 322 -18.38 -16.54 -28.21
N ILE A 323 -17.30 -16.29 -27.50
CA ILE A 323 -16.56 -17.32 -26.75
C ILE A 323 -16.50 -16.90 -25.28
N LEU A 324 -17.01 -17.77 -24.41
CA LEU A 324 -16.97 -17.57 -22.96
C LEU A 324 -15.84 -18.41 -22.34
N PHE A 325 -14.87 -17.76 -21.71
CA PHE A 325 -13.73 -18.43 -21.07
C PHE A 325 -14.02 -18.74 -19.61
N HIS A 326 -14.40 -19.99 -19.32
CA HIS A 326 -14.77 -20.42 -17.95
C HIS A 326 -13.57 -20.52 -16.98
N ASN A 327 -12.35 -20.66 -17.48
CA ASN A 327 -11.14 -20.88 -16.68
C ASN A 327 -10.16 -19.70 -16.77
N ALA A 328 -10.67 -18.47 -16.89
CA ALA A 328 -9.87 -17.27 -16.82
C ALA A 328 -9.75 -16.77 -15.36
N PHE A 329 -8.55 -16.39 -14.96
CA PHE A 329 -8.23 -15.91 -13.62
C PHE A 329 -7.34 -14.67 -13.70
N SER A 330 -7.59 -13.70 -12.84
CA SER A 330 -6.65 -12.59 -12.66
C SER A 330 -5.39 -13.12 -11.97
N ILE A 331 -4.23 -12.68 -12.45
CA ILE A 331 -2.93 -13.06 -11.88
C ILE A 331 -2.67 -12.41 -10.51
N MET A 332 -3.27 -11.24 -10.27
CA MET A 332 -3.13 -10.45 -9.06
C MET A 332 -4.50 -9.90 -8.63
N PRO A 333 -4.70 -9.62 -7.34
CA PRO A 333 -5.99 -9.14 -6.85
C PRO A 333 -6.23 -7.63 -7.06
N ASN A 334 -5.21 -6.86 -7.40
CA ASN A 334 -5.27 -5.40 -7.56
C ASN A 334 -4.99 -4.97 -9.00
N THR A 335 -5.59 -3.87 -9.41
CA THR A 335 -5.64 -3.40 -10.80
C THR A 335 -4.25 -3.17 -11.39
N VAL A 336 -3.39 -2.39 -10.71
CA VAL A 336 -2.07 -2.03 -11.25
C VAL A 336 -1.21 -3.27 -11.48
N ALA A 337 -1.08 -4.14 -10.47
CA ALA A 337 -0.27 -5.35 -10.58
C ALA A 337 -0.86 -6.39 -11.54
N ALA A 338 -2.20 -6.48 -11.67
CA ALA A 338 -2.85 -7.37 -12.62
C ALA A 338 -2.64 -6.89 -14.05
N LEU A 339 -2.93 -5.62 -14.33
CA LEU A 339 -2.88 -5.08 -15.70
C LEU A 339 -1.44 -4.89 -16.21
N SER A 340 -0.48 -4.54 -15.34
CA SER A 340 0.93 -4.49 -15.75
C SER A 340 1.46 -5.82 -16.27
N LYS A 341 0.86 -6.94 -15.84
CA LYS A 341 1.19 -8.29 -16.31
C LYS A 341 0.27 -8.81 -17.42
N ALA A 342 -1.00 -8.43 -17.41
CA ALA A 342 -1.95 -8.87 -18.42
C ALA A 342 -1.75 -8.15 -19.75
N LEU A 343 -1.28 -6.91 -19.73
CA LEU A 343 -1.17 -6.05 -20.90
C LEU A 343 0.29 -5.89 -21.40
N THR A 344 1.25 -6.59 -20.79
CA THR A 344 2.66 -6.55 -21.21
C THR A 344 3.26 -7.96 -21.30
N GLU A 345 4.49 -8.05 -21.76
CA GLU A 345 5.27 -9.30 -21.75
C GLU A 345 5.68 -9.75 -20.34
N ALA A 346 5.73 -8.82 -19.36
CA ALA A 346 6.03 -9.18 -17.97
C ALA A 346 4.90 -10.05 -17.41
N ASN A 347 5.24 -11.22 -16.88
CA ASN A 347 4.26 -12.15 -16.33
C ASN A 347 4.87 -12.98 -15.19
N GLN A 348 4.08 -13.90 -14.61
CA GLN A 348 4.51 -14.73 -13.49
C GLN A 348 5.55 -15.81 -13.84
N TYR A 349 5.85 -15.99 -15.11
CA TYR A 349 6.76 -17.03 -15.61
C TYR A 349 8.09 -16.47 -16.09
N ASN A 350 8.29 -15.14 -16.03
CA ASN A 350 9.54 -14.49 -16.39
C ASN A 350 9.89 -13.36 -15.40
N ASP A 351 11.14 -12.92 -15.44
CA ASP A 351 11.68 -11.85 -14.58
C ASP A 351 11.72 -10.49 -15.28
N LYS A 352 10.99 -10.32 -16.41
CA LYS A 352 10.96 -9.05 -17.14
C LYS A 352 10.39 -7.94 -16.26
N LYS A 353 11.06 -6.81 -16.28
CA LYS A 353 10.58 -5.61 -15.60
C LYS A 353 9.55 -4.88 -16.46
N PHE A 354 8.59 -4.21 -15.82
CA PHE A 354 7.55 -3.48 -16.53
C PHE A 354 8.14 -2.48 -17.55
N TYR A 355 9.11 -1.67 -17.12
CA TYR A 355 9.71 -0.61 -17.97
C TYR A 355 10.50 -1.14 -19.17
N GLU A 356 10.84 -2.42 -19.22
CA GLU A 356 11.54 -3.09 -20.34
C GLU A 356 10.58 -3.87 -21.24
N SER A 357 9.34 -4.07 -20.80
CA SER A 357 8.39 -4.99 -21.42
C SER A 357 7.58 -4.30 -22.51
N CYS A 358 7.46 -4.92 -23.68
CA CYS A 358 6.51 -4.48 -24.70
C CYS A 358 5.08 -4.69 -24.20
N SER A 359 4.22 -3.71 -24.46
CA SER A 359 2.80 -3.77 -24.17
C SER A 359 1.96 -4.14 -25.37
N VAL A 360 0.67 -4.38 -25.13
CA VAL A 360 -0.31 -4.54 -26.23
C VAL A 360 -0.41 -3.27 -27.09
N ILE A 361 -0.12 -2.08 -26.51
CA ILE A 361 -0.07 -0.81 -27.24
C ILE A 361 1.13 -0.78 -28.18
N ASP A 362 2.33 -1.17 -27.70
CA ASP A 362 3.52 -1.26 -28.55
C ASP A 362 3.31 -2.23 -29.72
N ILE A 363 2.65 -3.37 -29.48
CA ILE A 363 2.32 -4.36 -30.52
C ILE A 363 1.32 -3.78 -31.52
N ALA A 364 0.28 -3.08 -31.06
CA ALA A 364 -0.71 -2.45 -31.92
C ALA A 364 -0.08 -1.37 -32.82
N HIS A 365 0.80 -0.53 -32.28
CA HIS A 365 1.56 0.45 -33.05
C HIS A 365 2.46 -0.23 -34.10
N ALA A 366 3.21 -1.27 -33.72
CA ALA A 366 4.04 -2.03 -34.64
C ALA A 366 3.23 -2.72 -35.77
N ALA A 367 1.95 -3.05 -35.48
CA ALA A 367 1.01 -3.61 -36.45
C ALA A 367 0.29 -2.54 -37.30
N GLY A 368 0.54 -1.24 -37.07
CA GLY A 368 -0.03 -0.14 -37.83
C GLY A 368 -1.42 0.30 -37.41
N TYR A 369 -1.80 0.02 -36.15
CA TYR A 369 -3.04 0.52 -35.57
C TYR A 369 -2.85 1.90 -34.97
N LYS A 370 -3.89 2.72 -35.04
CA LYS A 370 -4.05 3.91 -34.21
C LYS A 370 -4.63 3.49 -32.88
N VAL A 371 -3.95 3.83 -31.80
CA VAL A 371 -4.26 3.33 -30.47
C VAL A 371 -4.98 4.38 -29.65
N HIS A 372 -6.11 3.98 -29.04
CA HIS A 372 -6.93 4.83 -28.20
C HIS A 372 -7.11 4.20 -26.82
N TRP A 373 -6.89 4.99 -25.77
CA TRP A 373 -7.15 4.59 -24.38
C TRP A 373 -8.21 5.48 -23.77
N TYR A 374 -9.35 4.91 -23.39
CA TYR A 374 -10.45 5.62 -22.76
C TYR A 374 -10.72 5.01 -21.39
N SER A 375 -10.66 5.80 -20.31
CA SER A 375 -10.76 5.31 -18.95
C SER A 375 -11.77 6.11 -18.13
N ASN A 376 -12.61 5.39 -17.38
CA ASN A 376 -13.46 5.95 -16.34
C ASN A 376 -12.78 5.89 -14.95
N GLN A 377 -11.63 5.27 -14.84
CA GLN A 377 -10.80 5.36 -13.64
C GLN A 377 -10.08 6.69 -13.63
N GLY A 378 -9.98 7.34 -12.45
CA GLY A 378 -9.38 8.66 -12.32
C GLY A 378 -7.94 8.70 -12.86
N HIS A 379 -7.56 9.81 -13.45
CA HIS A 379 -6.15 10.10 -13.71
C HIS A 379 -5.52 10.51 -12.39
N LEU A 380 -4.68 9.66 -11.83
CA LEU A 380 -4.05 9.87 -10.52
C LEU A 380 -2.98 10.96 -10.64
N GLY A 381 -3.31 12.17 -10.23
CA GLY A 381 -2.46 13.35 -10.42
C GLY A 381 -1.19 13.43 -9.56
N CYS A 382 -0.88 12.48 -8.69
CA CYS A 382 0.26 12.55 -7.77
C CYS A 382 1.35 11.51 -8.03
N ALA A 383 1.06 10.40 -8.72
CA ALA A 383 2.04 9.41 -9.14
C ALA A 383 1.51 8.70 -10.39
N ASP A 384 2.25 8.76 -11.48
CA ASP A 384 1.95 7.95 -12.66
C ASP A 384 2.13 6.47 -12.30
N THR A 385 1.04 5.72 -12.29
CA THR A 385 1.09 4.26 -12.15
C THR A 385 1.61 3.62 -13.44
N PRO A 386 2.12 2.38 -13.41
CA PRO A 386 2.46 1.63 -14.62
C PRO A 386 1.36 1.67 -15.70
N ILE A 387 0.10 1.63 -15.29
CA ILE A 387 -1.03 1.64 -16.21
C ILE A 387 -1.23 3.01 -16.85
N THR A 388 -1.09 4.09 -16.09
CA THR A 388 -1.14 5.46 -16.63
C THR A 388 0.00 5.72 -17.59
N LEU A 389 1.22 5.26 -17.25
CA LEU A 389 2.38 5.38 -18.13
C LEU A 389 2.18 4.63 -19.46
N MET A 390 1.62 3.41 -19.38
CA MET A 390 1.27 2.63 -20.57
C MET A 390 0.17 3.33 -21.39
N ALA A 391 -0.89 3.80 -20.76
CA ALA A 391 -1.98 4.52 -21.43
C ALA A 391 -1.48 5.79 -22.14
N ASN A 392 -0.52 6.49 -21.55
CA ASN A 392 0.10 7.69 -22.15
C ASN A 392 0.97 7.39 -23.40
N THR A 393 1.22 6.12 -23.72
CA THR A 393 1.85 5.73 -24.99
C THR A 393 0.86 5.55 -26.16
N ALA A 394 -0.45 5.60 -25.90
CA ALA A 394 -1.48 5.58 -26.94
C ALA A 394 -1.50 6.91 -27.73
N ASP A 395 -1.95 6.87 -29.00
CA ASP A 395 -2.12 8.09 -29.81
C ASP A 395 -3.15 9.04 -29.21
N THR A 396 -4.15 8.50 -28.54
CA THR A 396 -5.15 9.25 -27.80
C THR A 396 -5.44 8.60 -26.48
N ALA A 397 -5.24 9.32 -25.37
CA ALA A 397 -5.62 8.90 -24.05
C ALA A 397 -6.59 9.91 -23.44
N LYS A 398 -7.78 9.45 -23.03
CA LYS A 398 -8.82 10.29 -22.41
C LYS A 398 -9.31 9.64 -21.12
N TRP A 399 -9.47 10.46 -20.09
CA TRP A 399 -10.05 10.06 -18.80
C TRP A 399 -11.31 10.87 -18.53
N THR A 400 -12.30 10.26 -17.88
CA THR A 400 -13.43 11.00 -17.35
C THR A 400 -12.97 11.88 -16.18
N LYS A 401 -13.63 13.02 -15.99
CA LYS A 401 -13.37 13.90 -14.84
C LYS A 401 -14.02 13.32 -13.59
N GLN A 402 -13.25 12.66 -12.76
CA GLN A 402 -13.71 12.24 -11.44
C GLN A 402 -13.67 13.44 -10.48
N GLU A 403 -14.83 13.97 -10.12
CA GLU A 403 -14.97 15.05 -9.14
C GLU A 403 -15.48 14.49 -7.81
N LEU A 404 -15.03 15.01 -6.69
CA LEU A 404 -15.29 14.49 -5.34
C LEU A 404 -16.78 14.25 -5.02
N ASN A 405 -17.68 14.95 -5.67
CA ASN A 405 -19.13 14.88 -5.42
C ASN A 405 -19.94 14.56 -6.69
N LYS A 406 -19.28 14.13 -7.76
CA LYS A 406 -19.95 13.82 -9.02
C LYS A 406 -19.47 12.48 -9.55
N VAL A 407 -20.31 11.47 -9.33
CA VAL A 407 -20.05 10.13 -9.85
C VAL A 407 -20.15 10.15 -11.38
N GLN A 408 -19.16 9.57 -12.05
CA GLN A 408 -19.18 9.30 -13.48
C GLN A 408 -19.41 7.80 -13.68
N TYR A 409 -20.49 7.46 -14.40
CA TYR A 409 -20.78 6.07 -14.74
C TYR A 409 -20.07 5.67 -16.02
N ASP A 410 -19.84 4.37 -16.22
CA ASP A 410 -19.06 3.85 -17.35
C ASP A 410 -19.67 4.17 -18.72
N GLU A 411 -20.98 4.41 -18.81
CA GLU A 411 -21.62 4.88 -20.04
C GLU A 411 -21.09 6.23 -20.53
N SER A 412 -20.42 7.03 -19.66
CA SER A 412 -19.76 8.28 -20.06
C SER A 412 -18.60 8.09 -21.03
N LEU A 413 -18.13 6.86 -21.22
CA LEU A 413 -17.09 6.52 -22.20
C LEU A 413 -17.64 6.34 -23.62
N LEU A 414 -18.94 6.10 -23.79
CA LEU A 414 -19.56 5.84 -25.10
C LEU A 414 -19.33 6.97 -26.11
N PRO A 415 -19.42 8.27 -25.77
CA PRO A 415 -19.12 9.34 -26.71
C PRO A 415 -17.70 9.34 -27.26
N TYR A 416 -16.72 8.80 -26.51
CA TYR A 416 -15.33 8.72 -26.99
C TYR A 416 -15.16 7.69 -28.12
N ILE A 417 -15.98 6.62 -28.09
CA ILE A 417 -15.99 5.62 -29.14
C ILE A 417 -16.61 6.21 -30.42
N ALA A 418 -17.59 7.11 -30.27
CA ALA A 418 -18.27 7.80 -31.35
C ALA A 418 -17.33 8.67 -32.21
N ASP A 419 -16.27 9.18 -31.61
CA ASP A 419 -15.30 10.06 -32.27
C ASP A 419 -14.25 9.30 -33.10
N LEU A 420 -14.30 7.96 -33.15
CA LEU A 420 -13.33 7.17 -33.89
C LEU A 420 -13.52 7.34 -35.42
N ASN A 421 -12.39 7.36 -36.14
CA ASN A 421 -12.43 7.35 -37.59
C ASN A 421 -12.51 5.91 -38.13
N PRO A 422 -13.63 5.49 -38.71
CA PRO A 422 -13.81 4.12 -39.18
C PRO A 422 -12.97 3.79 -40.43
N SER A 423 -12.34 4.77 -41.05
CA SER A 423 -11.43 4.57 -42.19
C SER A 423 -9.99 4.22 -41.80
N GLU A 424 -9.69 4.13 -40.51
CA GLU A 424 -8.39 3.77 -39.93
C GLU A 424 -8.47 2.41 -39.24
N ASN A 425 -7.32 1.73 -39.13
CA ASN A 425 -7.23 0.58 -38.23
C ASN A 425 -7.13 1.09 -36.81
N ASN A 426 -8.14 0.82 -35.97
CA ASN A 426 -8.19 1.29 -34.60
C ASN A 426 -7.99 0.16 -33.61
N PHE A 427 -7.18 0.36 -32.59
CA PHE A 427 -7.11 -0.46 -31.38
C PHE A 427 -7.57 0.37 -30.20
N VAL A 428 -8.74 0.06 -29.67
CA VAL A 428 -9.42 0.85 -28.63
C VAL A 428 -9.41 0.10 -27.34
N ILE A 429 -8.84 0.68 -26.29
CA ILE A 429 -8.85 0.15 -24.94
C ILE A 429 -9.85 0.98 -24.14
N ILE A 430 -10.85 0.31 -23.55
CA ILE A 430 -11.87 0.91 -22.70
C ILE A 430 -11.70 0.36 -21.31
N HIS A 431 -11.27 1.21 -20.37
CA HIS A 431 -11.02 0.83 -18.99
C HIS A 431 -12.15 1.35 -18.10
N LEU A 432 -13.00 0.42 -17.66
CA LEU A 432 -14.19 0.71 -16.87
C LEU A 432 -13.83 0.96 -15.41
N MET A 433 -14.64 1.72 -14.68
CA MET A 433 -14.71 1.73 -13.23
C MET A 433 -15.37 0.43 -12.73
N GLY A 434 -16.26 -0.14 -13.52
CA GLY A 434 -16.87 -1.45 -13.32
C GLY A 434 -17.46 -1.62 -11.93
N ASN A 435 -17.00 -2.67 -11.24
CA ASN A 435 -17.49 -3.06 -9.92
C ASN A 435 -16.49 -2.69 -8.81
N HIS A 436 -15.75 -1.58 -8.96
CA HIS A 436 -14.85 -1.11 -7.93
C HIS A 436 -15.58 -0.85 -6.60
N PHE A 437 -14.88 -1.04 -5.47
CA PHE A 437 -15.46 -0.86 -4.14
C PHE A 437 -16.25 0.45 -4.00
N ASN A 438 -17.27 0.43 -3.13
CA ASN A 438 -18.39 1.34 -3.04
C ASN A 438 -19.39 1.14 -4.20
N PHE A 439 -19.82 -0.10 -4.34
CA PHE A 439 -20.68 -0.61 -5.41
C PHE A 439 -21.91 0.25 -5.66
N LEU A 440 -22.48 0.89 -4.61
CA LEU A 440 -23.63 1.77 -4.72
C LEU A 440 -23.38 2.98 -5.64
N ASN A 441 -22.12 3.38 -5.81
CA ASN A 441 -21.72 4.48 -6.68
C ASN A 441 -21.37 4.03 -8.12
N ARG A 442 -21.58 2.77 -8.46
CA ARG A 442 -21.17 2.22 -9.77
C ARG A 442 -22.31 2.15 -10.77
N TYR A 443 -23.52 2.46 -10.36
CA TYR A 443 -24.71 2.50 -11.22
C TYR A 443 -25.63 3.65 -10.78
N PRO A 444 -26.42 4.24 -11.69
CA PRO A 444 -27.41 5.25 -11.32
C PRO A 444 -28.57 4.60 -10.55
N GLU A 445 -29.15 5.32 -9.59
CA GLU A 445 -30.27 4.84 -8.79
C GLU A 445 -31.43 4.32 -9.65
N SER A 446 -31.68 4.99 -10.78
CA SER A 446 -32.69 4.58 -11.76
C SER A 446 -32.45 3.22 -12.40
N PHE A 447 -31.22 2.68 -12.31
CA PHE A 447 -30.86 1.37 -12.85
C PHE A 447 -31.01 0.23 -11.84
N THR A 448 -31.43 0.50 -10.62
CA THR A 448 -31.61 -0.56 -9.60
C THR A 448 -32.51 -1.68 -10.09
N LYS A 449 -31.97 -2.88 -10.22
CA LYS A 449 -32.69 -4.09 -10.67
C LYS A 449 -33.03 -5.02 -9.52
N PHE A 450 -32.18 -5.09 -8.49
CA PHE A 450 -32.28 -6.07 -7.42
C PHE A 450 -32.42 -5.40 -6.06
N GLY A 451 -33.32 -5.94 -5.24
CA GLY A 451 -33.50 -5.59 -3.84
C GLY A 451 -33.76 -4.11 -3.60
N THR A 452 -33.54 -3.69 -2.37
CA THR A 452 -33.54 -2.27 -1.98
C THR A 452 -32.10 -1.90 -1.62
N PRO A 453 -31.39 -1.16 -2.46
CA PRO A 453 -30.02 -0.78 -2.20
C PRO A 453 -29.89 -0.01 -0.88
N GLY A 454 -28.92 -0.39 -0.07
CA GLY A 454 -28.62 0.29 1.18
C GLY A 454 -27.12 0.43 1.37
N LYS A 455 -26.68 1.42 2.15
CA LYS A 455 -25.24 1.69 2.38
C LYS A 455 -24.47 0.45 2.80
N TYR A 456 -25.10 -0.49 3.50
CA TYR A 456 -24.46 -1.67 4.06
C TYR A 456 -24.87 -2.98 3.37
N ASP A 457 -25.68 -2.91 2.32
CA ASP A 457 -26.16 -4.08 1.57
C ASP A 457 -25.20 -4.42 0.43
N LEU A 458 -24.01 -4.91 0.80
CA LEU A 458 -22.90 -5.10 -0.14
C LEU A 458 -23.26 -6.04 -1.28
N GLU A 459 -23.94 -7.16 -1.02
CA GLU A 459 -24.29 -8.14 -2.06
C GLU A 459 -25.28 -7.57 -3.07
N VAL A 460 -26.34 -6.90 -2.61
CA VAL A 460 -27.35 -6.28 -3.48
C VAL A 460 -26.71 -5.19 -4.33
N ASN A 461 -25.89 -4.34 -3.72
CA ASN A 461 -25.18 -3.27 -4.44
C ASN A 461 -24.22 -3.83 -5.48
N TYR A 462 -23.50 -4.91 -5.13
CA TYR A 462 -22.59 -5.57 -6.05
C TYR A 462 -23.32 -6.23 -7.22
N ALA A 463 -24.44 -6.92 -6.96
CA ALA A 463 -25.26 -7.51 -8.02
C ALA A 463 -25.79 -6.42 -9.00
N ASN A 464 -26.24 -5.29 -8.49
CA ASN A 464 -26.68 -4.16 -9.32
C ASN A 464 -25.52 -3.56 -10.12
N SER A 465 -24.32 -3.43 -9.55
CA SER A 465 -23.15 -2.93 -10.27
C SER A 465 -22.72 -3.86 -11.40
N ILE A 466 -22.75 -5.20 -11.20
CA ILE A 466 -22.50 -6.18 -12.27
C ILE A 466 -23.54 -6.07 -13.38
N ALA A 467 -24.82 -5.94 -13.01
CA ALA A 467 -25.88 -5.81 -14.01
C ALA A 467 -25.74 -4.52 -14.83
N TYR A 468 -25.24 -3.45 -14.20
CA TYR A 468 -24.96 -2.22 -14.93
C TYR A 468 -23.73 -2.35 -15.84
N THR A 469 -22.69 -3.08 -15.42
CA THR A 469 -21.56 -3.40 -16.28
C THR A 469 -21.99 -4.20 -17.49
N ASP A 470 -22.86 -5.22 -17.32
CA ASP A 470 -23.42 -6.01 -18.43
C ASP A 470 -24.18 -5.12 -19.43
N TYR A 471 -24.99 -4.18 -18.94
CA TYR A 471 -25.67 -3.18 -19.76
C TYR A 471 -24.68 -2.28 -20.52
N VAL A 472 -23.63 -1.78 -19.88
CA VAL A 472 -22.62 -0.94 -20.54
C VAL A 472 -21.88 -1.72 -21.61
N LEU A 473 -21.54 -3.00 -21.37
CA LEU A 473 -20.93 -3.88 -22.37
C LEU A 473 -21.82 -4.06 -23.60
N GLU A 474 -23.15 -4.22 -23.40
CA GLU A 474 -24.12 -4.28 -24.49
C GLU A 474 -24.11 -2.98 -25.32
N GLN A 475 -24.07 -1.80 -24.67
CA GLN A 475 -24.00 -0.52 -25.37
C GLN A 475 -22.70 -0.37 -26.16
N ILE A 476 -21.55 -0.73 -25.59
CA ILE A 476 -20.26 -0.71 -26.28
C ILE A 476 -20.30 -1.63 -27.50
N PHE A 477 -20.82 -2.85 -27.33
CA PHE A 477 -20.92 -3.82 -28.43
C PHE A 477 -21.82 -3.32 -29.57
N ASN A 478 -23.02 -2.83 -29.25
CA ASN A 478 -23.95 -2.31 -30.25
C ASN A 478 -23.33 -1.13 -30.99
N TYR A 479 -22.66 -0.23 -30.26
CA TYR A 479 -21.98 0.90 -30.84
C TYR A 479 -20.87 0.49 -31.82
N ALA A 480 -20.03 -0.46 -31.41
CA ALA A 480 -18.96 -0.99 -32.27
C ALA A 480 -19.46 -1.78 -33.47
N LYS A 481 -20.70 -2.34 -33.38
CA LYS A 481 -21.31 -3.10 -34.48
C LYS A 481 -21.92 -2.16 -35.52
N ASP A 482 -22.48 -1.03 -35.09
CA ASP A 482 -23.25 -0.11 -35.96
C ASP A 482 -22.34 0.92 -36.66
N ASN A 483 -21.06 1.04 -36.26
CA ASN A 483 -20.07 1.93 -36.80
C ASN A 483 -18.79 1.20 -37.26
#